data_75e893b36361bd7296b5c423cfc245af
#
_entry.id   75e893b36361bd7296b5c423cfc245af
#
_cell.length_a   1.000
_cell.length_b   1.000
_cell.length_c   1.000
_cell.angle_alpha   90.00
_cell.angle_beta   90.00
_cell.angle_gamma   90.00
#
_symmetry.space_group_name_H-M   'P 1'
#
loop_
_entity.id
_entity.type
_entity.pdbx_description
1 polymer ?
#
loop_
_entity_poly.entity_id
_entity_poly.type
_entity_poly.pdbx_seq_one_letter_code
_entity_poly.pdbx_strand_id
1 'polypeptide(L)'
;MSAVNVDAKHFSQQGWVCVEDVVPVADCEAVVDTICDFWQVSRDGSQPARTGRERFNGIVPIHQHQSLWNTRQSPELHQAFAAIHDSESLWVSMDRASYKPRLSQRARAKPGDANSIHTDKRLDDASFTVQGVLYLTDTPEDQGAWECMPDLYHEIRDGQHETIRDGVDFSRYPVRRVPGKAGSVVIWHGHMPHGSGHNWRDTPRFVQYISMNRVGTEEDRQERVNCWHTNRAPHFWQGMPG
;
A
#
# COMPACT_ATOMS: atom_id res chain seq x y z
N MET A 1 -11.70 10.05 -22.06
CA MET A 1 -11.15 9.85 -20.70
C MET A 1 -10.43 11.14 -20.33
N SER A 2 -10.70 11.73 -19.18
CA SER A 2 -9.96 12.88 -18.69
C SER A 2 -8.56 12.42 -18.29
N ALA A 3 -7.53 13.22 -18.60
CA ALA A 3 -6.18 12.91 -18.17
C ALA A 3 -6.11 12.95 -16.63
N VAL A 4 -5.49 11.92 -16.04
CA VAL A 4 -5.26 11.87 -14.60
C VAL A 4 -4.26 12.97 -14.22
N ASN A 5 -4.60 13.76 -13.21
CA ASN A 5 -3.71 14.81 -12.73
C ASN A 5 -2.69 14.25 -11.73
N VAL A 6 -1.47 14.02 -12.18
CA VAL A 6 -0.37 13.54 -11.33
C VAL A 6 0.64 14.65 -11.11
N ASP A 7 0.86 15.04 -9.87
CA ASP A 7 1.92 15.98 -9.52
C ASP A 7 3.29 15.27 -9.49
N ALA A 8 3.82 14.97 -10.69
CA ALA A 8 5.13 14.34 -10.84
C ALA A 8 6.27 15.21 -10.29
N LYS A 9 6.09 16.53 -10.23
CA LYS A 9 7.06 17.43 -9.62
C LYS A 9 7.09 17.24 -8.10
N HIS A 10 5.92 17.17 -7.46
CA HIS A 10 5.83 16.86 -6.03
C HIS A 10 6.46 15.49 -5.74
N PHE A 11 6.13 14.47 -6.54
CA PHE A 11 6.74 13.15 -6.39
C PHE A 11 8.27 13.20 -6.49
N SER A 12 8.85 13.88 -7.49
CA SER A 12 10.30 13.96 -7.63
C SER A 12 10.99 14.70 -6.48
N GLN A 13 10.31 15.65 -5.86
CA GLN A 13 10.81 16.43 -4.74
C GLN A 13 10.63 15.72 -3.40
N GLN A 14 9.44 15.16 -3.16
CA GLN A 14 9.02 14.64 -1.86
C GLN A 14 9.05 13.10 -1.77
N GLY A 15 9.22 12.41 -2.90
CA GLY A 15 9.26 10.95 -2.95
C GLY A 15 7.91 10.26 -2.82
N TRP A 16 6.80 10.99 -2.83
CA TRP A 16 5.45 10.43 -2.79
C TRP A 16 4.44 11.36 -3.49
N VAL A 17 3.28 10.82 -3.83
CA VAL A 17 2.12 11.58 -4.35
C VAL A 17 0.83 10.84 -4.02
N CYS A 18 -0.26 11.59 -3.81
CA CYS A 18 -1.61 11.05 -3.75
C CYS A 18 -2.37 11.47 -5.01
N VAL A 19 -2.94 10.50 -5.72
CA VAL A 19 -3.70 10.72 -6.94
C VAL A 19 -5.14 10.26 -6.71
N GLU A 20 -6.09 11.17 -6.88
CA GLU A 20 -7.50 10.91 -6.64
C GLU A 20 -8.20 10.31 -7.88
N ASP A 21 -9.33 9.65 -7.64
CA ASP A 21 -10.26 9.15 -8.67
C ASP A 21 -9.59 8.22 -9.72
N VAL A 22 -8.60 7.41 -9.30
CA VAL A 22 -7.90 6.48 -10.20
C VAL A 22 -8.55 5.10 -10.31
N VAL A 23 -9.52 4.79 -9.44
CA VAL A 23 -10.30 3.55 -9.48
C VAL A 23 -11.76 3.88 -9.17
N PRO A 24 -12.73 3.36 -9.93
CA PRO A 24 -14.14 3.53 -9.63
C PRO A 24 -14.51 3.03 -8.23
N VAL A 25 -15.34 3.78 -7.50
CA VAL A 25 -15.78 3.41 -6.14
C VAL A 25 -16.44 2.03 -6.12
N ALA A 26 -17.20 1.66 -7.15
CA ALA A 26 -17.84 0.35 -7.24
C ALA A 26 -16.81 -0.81 -7.25
N ASP A 27 -15.66 -0.64 -7.91
CA ASP A 27 -14.59 -1.64 -7.90
C ASP A 27 -13.89 -1.69 -6.54
N CYS A 28 -13.73 -0.56 -5.87
CA CYS A 28 -13.23 -0.50 -4.49
C CYS A 28 -14.18 -1.25 -3.53
N GLU A 29 -15.48 -1.03 -3.64
CA GLU A 29 -16.49 -1.71 -2.83
C GLU A 29 -16.48 -3.23 -3.02
N ALA A 30 -16.28 -3.70 -4.26
CA ALA A 30 -16.15 -5.13 -4.55
C ALA A 30 -14.93 -5.77 -3.84
N VAL A 31 -13.83 -5.03 -3.72
CA VAL A 31 -12.67 -5.50 -2.93
C VAL A 31 -12.98 -5.49 -1.43
N VAL A 32 -13.66 -4.47 -0.93
CA VAL A 32 -14.10 -4.43 0.49
C VAL A 32 -14.97 -5.64 0.82
N ASP A 33 -15.93 -5.99 -0.05
CA ASP A 33 -16.76 -7.19 0.14
C ASP A 33 -15.91 -8.47 0.18
N THR A 34 -14.95 -8.59 -0.73
CA THR A 34 -14.01 -9.72 -0.74
C THR A 34 -13.23 -9.83 0.57
N ILE A 35 -12.78 -8.71 1.14
CA ILE A 35 -12.08 -8.68 2.43
C ILE A 35 -13.02 -9.08 3.56
N CYS A 36 -14.23 -8.51 3.58
CA CYS A 36 -15.25 -8.80 4.59
C CYS A 36 -15.64 -10.29 4.58
N ASP A 37 -15.84 -10.86 3.41
CA ASP A 37 -16.17 -12.29 3.25
C ASP A 37 -15.01 -13.18 3.72
N PHE A 38 -13.77 -12.82 3.40
CA PHE A 38 -12.62 -13.61 3.82
C PHE A 38 -12.43 -13.65 5.33
N TRP A 39 -12.50 -12.46 5.96
CA TRP A 39 -12.31 -12.34 7.42
C TRP A 39 -13.60 -12.55 8.22
N GLN A 40 -14.76 -12.65 7.57
CA GLN A 40 -16.08 -12.71 8.20
C GLN A 40 -16.29 -11.51 9.14
N VAL A 41 -15.97 -10.32 8.64
CA VAL A 41 -16.11 -9.04 9.34
C VAL A 41 -17.19 -8.19 8.68
N SER A 42 -17.74 -7.25 9.42
CA SER A 42 -18.65 -6.24 8.86
C SER A 42 -17.89 -4.99 8.39
N ARG A 43 -18.41 -4.32 7.36
CA ARG A 43 -17.82 -3.07 6.84
C ARG A 43 -17.76 -1.96 7.87
N ASP A 44 -18.72 -1.90 8.80
CA ASP A 44 -18.84 -0.88 9.85
C ASP A 44 -18.05 -1.20 11.12
N GLY A 45 -17.41 -2.39 11.18
CA GLY A 45 -16.65 -2.82 12.36
C GLY A 45 -17.51 -3.39 13.50
N SER A 46 -18.84 -3.48 13.34
CA SER A 46 -19.74 -4.01 14.38
C SER A 46 -19.54 -5.52 14.60
N GLN A 47 -19.08 -6.24 13.58
CA GLN A 47 -18.70 -7.63 13.67
C GLN A 47 -17.19 -7.75 13.42
N PRO A 48 -16.36 -7.81 14.49
CA PRO A 48 -14.93 -7.99 14.34
C PRO A 48 -14.57 -9.41 13.87
N ALA A 49 -13.39 -9.54 13.27
CA ALA A 49 -12.89 -10.83 12.83
C ALA A 49 -12.89 -11.86 13.96
N ARG A 50 -13.31 -13.08 13.66
CA ARG A 50 -13.29 -14.19 14.62
C ARG A 50 -11.84 -14.61 14.87
N THR A 51 -11.32 -14.17 16.00
CA THR A 51 -10.12 -14.55 16.74
C THR A 51 -8.96 -15.25 16.01
N GLY A 52 -7.78 -14.63 16.09
CA GLY A 52 -6.48 -15.29 15.91
C GLY A 52 -5.94 -15.33 14.50
N ARG A 53 -6.71 -14.98 13.47
CA ARG A 53 -6.27 -14.88 12.08
C ARG A 53 -5.83 -13.48 11.64
N GLU A 54 -6.08 -12.45 12.46
CA GLU A 54 -5.69 -11.05 12.21
C GLU A 54 -4.18 -10.81 12.32
N ARG A 55 -3.41 -11.89 12.29
CA ARG A 55 -1.94 -11.80 12.22
C ARG A 55 -1.59 -11.08 10.92
N PHE A 56 -0.65 -10.17 10.95
CA PHE A 56 -0.22 -9.31 9.83
C PHE A 56 -1.20 -8.18 9.45
N ASN A 57 -1.71 -7.44 10.44
CA ASN A 57 -2.49 -6.21 10.19
C ASN A 57 -3.72 -6.43 9.27
N GLY A 58 -4.36 -7.60 9.35
CA GLY A 58 -5.54 -7.91 8.55
C GLY A 58 -5.26 -8.12 7.06
N ILE A 59 -4.04 -8.47 6.68
CA ILE A 59 -3.71 -8.80 5.29
C ILE A 59 -4.50 -10.03 4.84
N VAL A 60 -5.13 -9.91 3.68
CA VAL A 60 -5.91 -10.98 3.04
C VAL A 60 -5.02 -11.69 2.03
N PRO A 61 -4.66 -12.96 2.24
CA PRO A 61 -3.75 -13.69 1.35
C PRO A 61 -4.43 -14.16 0.05
N ILE A 62 -5.20 -13.28 -0.57
CA ILE A 62 -5.88 -13.52 -1.85
C ILE A 62 -5.20 -12.67 -2.91
N HIS A 63 -4.45 -13.30 -3.81
CA HIS A 63 -3.67 -12.59 -4.82
C HIS A 63 -4.40 -12.47 -6.16
N GLN A 64 -5.22 -13.47 -6.51
CA GLN A 64 -5.78 -13.63 -7.85
C GLN A 64 -7.31 -13.45 -7.92
N HIS A 65 -7.93 -12.91 -6.86
CA HIS A 65 -9.37 -12.68 -6.86
C HIS A 65 -9.78 -11.63 -7.91
N GLN A 66 -10.90 -11.84 -8.58
CA GLN A 66 -11.36 -10.98 -9.68
C GLN A 66 -11.53 -9.52 -9.26
N SER A 67 -12.06 -9.25 -8.06
CA SER A 67 -12.21 -7.87 -7.57
C SER A 67 -10.89 -7.11 -7.50
N LEU A 68 -9.80 -7.78 -7.07
CA LEU A 68 -8.46 -7.18 -7.03
C LEU A 68 -7.91 -6.95 -8.45
N TRP A 69 -8.29 -7.79 -9.41
CA TRP A 69 -7.88 -7.60 -10.80
C TRP A 69 -8.65 -6.47 -11.47
N ASN A 70 -9.93 -6.26 -11.14
CA ASN A 70 -10.70 -5.13 -11.66
C ASN A 70 -10.02 -3.80 -11.32
N THR A 71 -9.63 -3.59 -10.07
CA THR A 71 -8.91 -2.38 -9.65
C THR A 71 -7.54 -2.24 -10.33
N ARG A 72 -6.77 -3.34 -10.46
CA ARG A 72 -5.44 -3.36 -11.10
C ARG A 72 -5.48 -2.99 -12.58
N GLN A 73 -6.60 -3.19 -13.23
CA GLN A 73 -6.80 -2.94 -14.66
C GLN A 73 -7.37 -1.55 -14.95
N SER A 74 -7.56 -0.69 -13.93
CA SER A 74 -8.00 0.68 -14.15
C SER A 74 -7.01 1.44 -15.03
N PRO A 75 -7.45 2.00 -16.17
CA PRO A 75 -6.59 2.80 -17.02
C PRO A 75 -6.05 4.05 -16.32
N GLU A 76 -6.85 4.68 -15.45
CA GLU A 76 -6.47 5.87 -14.70
C GLU A 76 -5.39 5.54 -13.66
N LEU A 77 -5.49 4.38 -13.00
CA LEU A 77 -4.44 3.90 -12.11
C LEU A 77 -3.14 3.64 -12.88
N HIS A 78 -3.20 3.01 -14.04
CA HIS A 78 -2.03 2.80 -14.90
C HIS A 78 -1.40 4.13 -15.31
N GLN A 79 -2.21 5.12 -15.74
CA GLN A 79 -1.72 6.46 -16.11
C GLN A 79 -1.00 7.15 -14.94
N ALA A 80 -1.49 6.99 -13.70
CA ALA A 80 -0.83 7.55 -12.53
C ALA A 80 0.59 7.00 -12.35
N PHE A 81 0.76 5.69 -12.45
CA PHE A 81 2.10 5.08 -12.38
C PHE A 81 2.97 5.38 -13.62
N ALA A 82 2.37 5.42 -14.81
CA ALA A 82 3.07 5.73 -16.05
C ALA A 82 3.68 7.13 -16.02
N ALA A 83 2.97 8.11 -15.47
CA ALA A 83 3.48 9.48 -15.28
C ALA A 83 4.69 9.53 -14.33
N ILE A 84 4.73 8.69 -13.30
CA ILE A 84 5.86 8.62 -12.36
C ILE A 84 7.08 7.92 -12.97
N HIS A 85 6.85 6.88 -13.80
CA HIS A 85 7.90 6.13 -14.45
C HIS A 85 8.40 6.75 -15.76
N ASP A 86 7.69 7.75 -16.28
CA ASP A 86 7.88 8.24 -17.65
C ASP A 86 7.89 7.06 -18.65
N SER A 87 6.92 6.15 -18.51
CA SER A 87 6.80 4.93 -19.31
C SER A 87 5.42 4.29 -19.14
N GLU A 88 4.83 3.85 -20.25
CA GLU A 88 3.60 3.06 -20.26
C GLU A 88 3.87 1.54 -20.13
N SER A 89 5.14 1.11 -20.32
CA SER A 89 5.51 -0.30 -20.25
C SER A 89 5.70 -0.74 -18.80
N LEU A 90 4.59 -0.99 -18.10
CA LEU A 90 4.55 -1.36 -16.69
C LEU A 90 3.83 -2.67 -16.46
N TRP A 91 4.24 -3.39 -15.42
CA TRP A 91 3.49 -4.51 -14.86
C TRP A 91 2.96 -4.16 -13.47
N VAL A 92 1.68 -4.44 -13.28
CA VAL A 92 1.04 -4.30 -11.96
C VAL A 92 1.47 -5.44 -11.03
N SER A 93 1.65 -5.15 -9.75
CA SER A 93 1.92 -6.16 -8.73
C SER A 93 0.72 -7.10 -8.54
N MET A 94 0.99 -8.36 -8.20
CA MET A 94 -0.02 -9.32 -7.74
C MET A 94 -0.01 -9.36 -6.20
N ASP A 95 -0.11 -8.18 -5.59
CA ASP A 95 -0.12 -8.04 -4.14
C ASP A 95 -1.54 -8.19 -3.57
N ARG A 96 -1.71 -7.96 -2.31
CA ARG A 96 -2.88 -8.30 -1.50
C ARG A 96 -3.70 -7.06 -1.14
N ALA A 97 -4.79 -7.30 -0.45
CA ALA A 97 -5.55 -6.26 0.24
C ALA A 97 -5.40 -6.40 1.76
N SER A 98 -5.83 -5.42 2.50
CA SER A 98 -5.83 -5.49 3.96
C SER A 98 -6.99 -4.72 4.59
N TYR A 99 -7.34 -5.20 5.76
CA TYR A 99 -8.31 -4.63 6.68
C TYR A 99 -7.60 -4.23 7.97
N LYS A 100 -7.81 -2.99 8.44
CA LYS A 100 -7.26 -2.51 9.71
C LYS A 100 -8.39 -2.11 10.64
N PRO A 101 -8.69 -2.94 11.66
CA PRO A 101 -9.71 -2.62 12.63
C PRO A 101 -9.32 -1.44 13.52
N ARG A 102 -10.26 -0.95 14.32
CA ARG A 102 -9.98 0.02 15.37
C ARG A 102 -8.87 -0.48 16.30
N LEU A 103 -7.97 0.40 16.67
CA LEU A 103 -6.95 0.09 17.65
C LEU A 103 -7.60 -0.25 19.01
N SER A 104 -7.27 -1.41 19.55
CA SER A 104 -7.83 -1.86 20.83
C SER A 104 -7.40 -0.94 21.98
N GLN A 105 -8.25 -0.85 23.04
CA GLN A 105 -7.91 -0.06 24.23
C GLN A 105 -6.59 -0.52 24.87
N ARG A 106 -6.31 -1.83 24.85
CA ARG A 106 -5.06 -2.39 25.38
C ARG A 106 -3.84 -1.91 24.58
N ALA A 107 -3.95 -1.82 23.27
CA ALA A 107 -2.87 -1.31 22.41
C ALA A 107 -2.68 0.21 22.59
N ARG A 108 -3.76 0.96 22.85
CA ARG A 108 -3.69 2.41 23.15
C ARG A 108 -2.91 2.74 24.43
N ALA A 109 -2.88 1.82 25.37
CA ALA A 109 -2.18 1.99 26.65
C ALA A 109 -0.67 1.74 26.57
N LYS A 110 -0.14 1.32 25.42
CA LYS A 110 1.30 1.14 25.20
C LYS A 110 1.86 2.34 24.44
N PRO A 111 2.47 3.32 25.10
CA PRO A 111 3.24 4.36 24.42
C PRO A 111 4.40 3.70 23.69
N GLY A 112 4.53 3.93 22.40
CA GLY A 112 5.66 3.44 21.62
C GLY A 112 5.42 2.22 20.72
N ASP A 113 4.17 1.70 20.57
CA ASP A 113 3.83 0.99 19.36
C ASP A 113 3.84 2.02 18.21
N ALA A 114 5.06 2.48 17.90
CA ALA A 114 5.30 3.20 16.68
C ALA A 114 4.77 2.31 15.55
N ASN A 115 3.88 2.85 14.74
CA ASN A 115 3.62 2.27 13.44
C ASN A 115 4.99 1.89 12.88
N SER A 116 5.16 0.65 12.47
CA SER A 116 6.46 0.15 12.05
C SER A 116 6.92 0.90 10.79
N ILE A 117 7.54 2.05 10.99
CA ILE A 117 8.18 2.78 9.89
C ILE A 117 9.33 1.91 9.38
N HIS A 118 9.33 1.67 8.09
CA HIS A 118 10.31 0.84 7.40
C HIS A 118 10.51 1.34 5.97
N THR A 119 11.54 0.84 5.33
CA THR A 119 11.67 0.86 3.87
C THR A 119 11.57 -0.57 3.37
N ASP A 120 10.83 -0.80 2.30
CA ASP A 120 10.74 -2.13 1.69
C ASP A 120 11.97 -2.47 0.86
N LYS A 121 12.70 -1.44 0.47
CA LYS A 121 13.88 -1.54 -0.35
C LYS A 121 15.13 -1.29 0.47
N ARG A 122 16.19 -2.05 0.19
CA ARG A 122 17.51 -1.80 0.76
C ARG A 122 18.04 -0.46 0.24
N LEU A 123 18.70 0.31 1.09
CA LEU A 123 19.20 1.65 0.72
C LEU A 123 20.36 1.59 -0.29
N ASP A 124 21.10 0.48 -0.34
CA ASP A 124 22.17 0.24 -1.30
C ASP A 124 21.68 -0.22 -2.70
N ASP A 125 20.38 -0.49 -2.85
CA ASP A 125 19.79 -0.81 -4.15
C ASP A 125 19.37 0.47 -4.88
N ALA A 126 20.17 0.91 -5.85
CA ALA A 126 19.95 2.13 -6.62
C ALA A 126 18.86 2.02 -7.70
N SER A 127 18.22 0.85 -7.91
CA SER A 127 17.16 0.72 -8.92
C SER A 127 15.95 1.60 -8.57
N PHE A 128 15.35 2.25 -9.56
CA PHE A 128 14.12 3.02 -9.35
C PHE A 128 12.93 2.07 -9.26
N THR A 129 12.27 2.06 -8.12
CA THR A 129 11.01 1.33 -7.89
C THR A 129 10.04 2.21 -7.13
N VAL A 130 8.76 1.93 -7.32
CA VAL A 130 7.68 2.58 -6.57
C VAL A 130 6.76 1.53 -5.97
N GLN A 131 6.09 1.93 -4.90
CA GLN A 131 5.02 1.19 -4.28
C GLN A 131 3.77 2.05 -4.21
N GLY A 132 2.63 1.41 -3.93
CA GLY A 132 1.40 2.15 -3.79
C GLY A 132 0.39 1.44 -2.90
N VAL A 133 -0.51 2.25 -2.36
CA VAL A 133 -1.68 1.81 -1.62
C VAL A 133 -2.92 2.50 -2.15
N LEU A 134 -3.90 1.71 -2.58
CA LEU A 134 -5.21 2.17 -3.01
C LEU A 134 -6.14 2.19 -1.79
N TYR A 135 -6.74 3.34 -1.50
CA TYR A 135 -7.80 3.45 -0.51
C TYR A 135 -9.11 2.90 -1.08
N LEU A 136 -9.65 1.88 -0.45
CA LEU A 136 -10.92 1.26 -0.85
C LEU A 136 -12.14 1.93 -0.21
N THR A 137 -11.90 2.67 0.88
CA THR A 137 -12.89 3.50 1.58
C THR A 137 -12.26 4.85 1.90
N ASP A 138 -13.08 5.86 2.13
CA ASP A 138 -12.59 7.14 2.65
C ASP A 138 -11.75 6.89 3.90
N THR A 139 -10.53 7.40 3.88
CA THR A 139 -9.54 7.14 4.93
C THR A 139 -8.98 8.47 5.44
N PRO A 140 -9.59 9.05 6.49
CA PRO A 140 -9.04 10.21 7.19
C PRO A 140 -7.71 9.91 7.89
N GLU A 141 -6.96 10.94 8.29
CA GLU A 141 -5.65 10.82 8.93
C GLU A 141 -5.65 9.90 10.16
N ASP A 142 -6.73 9.91 10.94
CA ASP A 142 -6.89 9.15 12.19
C ASP A 142 -7.47 7.74 11.97
N GLN A 143 -7.69 7.32 10.71
CA GLN A 143 -8.20 5.99 10.36
C GLN A 143 -7.14 5.06 9.78
N GLY A 144 -5.88 5.21 10.19
CA GLY A 144 -4.79 4.37 9.71
C GLY A 144 -4.34 4.74 8.30
N ALA A 145 -4.41 6.02 7.93
CA ALA A 145 -3.88 6.51 6.68
C ALA A 145 -2.41 6.12 6.48
N TRP A 146 -1.98 6.01 5.24
CA TRP A 146 -0.56 5.87 4.92
C TRP A 146 0.23 7.03 5.52
N GLU A 147 1.39 6.72 6.08
CA GLU A 147 2.25 7.73 6.71
C GLU A 147 3.71 7.55 6.28
N CYS A 148 4.45 8.64 6.24
CA CYS A 148 5.84 8.66 5.84
C CYS A 148 6.64 9.72 6.61
N MET A 149 7.96 9.65 6.44
CA MET A 149 8.93 10.61 6.98
C MET A 149 9.72 11.26 5.84
N PRO A 150 9.20 12.33 5.22
CA PRO A 150 9.85 12.97 4.06
C PRO A 150 11.26 13.50 4.38
N ASP A 151 11.49 14.05 5.56
CA ASP A 151 12.80 14.59 5.95
C ASP A 151 13.85 13.47 6.01
N LEU A 152 13.51 12.31 6.60
CA LEU A 152 14.38 11.14 6.60
C LEU A 152 14.60 10.60 5.18
N TYR A 153 13.57 10.63 4.33
CA TYR A 153 13.72 10.24 2.92
C TYR A 153 14.75 11.13 2.19
N HIS A 154 14.74 12.44 2.44
CA HIS A 154 15.70 13.36 1.86
C HIS A 154 17.13 13.03 2.32
N GLU A 155 17.35 12.78 3.60
CA GLU A 155 18.66 12.37 4.15
C GLU A 155 19.14 11.04 3.53
N ILE A 156 18.23 10.07 3.34
CA ILE A 156 18.54 8.80 2.66
C ILE A 156 18.94 9.05 1.20
N ARG A 157 18.16 9.84 0.47
CA ARG A 157 18.45 10.18 -0.93
C ARG A 157 19.79 10.89 -1.08
N ASP A 158 20.15 11.72 -0.11
CA ASP A 158 21.41 12.48 -0.09
C ASP A 158 22.59 11.63 0.46
N GLY A 159 22.37 10.33 0.70
CA GLY A 159 23.41 9.37 1.10
C GLY A 159 23.87 9.48 2.54
N GLN A 160 23.08 10.09 3.43
CA GLN A 160 23.42 10.28 4.84
C GLN A 160 23.15 9.03 5.70
N HIS A 161 22.49 8.02 5.14
CA HIS A 161 22.17 6.77 5.83
C HIS A 161 22.52 5.56 4.98
N GLU A 162 23.20 4.58 5.55
CA GLU A 162 23.49 3.28 4.91
C GLU A 162 22.37 2.25 5.19
N THR A 163 21.68 2.40 6.31
CA THR A 163 20.57 1.56 6.75
C THR A 163 19.65 2.33 7.68
N ILE A 164 18.36 2.00 7.68
CA ILE A 164 17.40 2.54 8.66
C ILE A 164 17.19 1.60 9.86
N ARG A 165 17.76 0.37 9.83
CA ARG A 165 17.54 -0.63 10.89
C ARG A 165 18.33 -0.36 12.16
N ASP A 166 19.52 0.21 12.04
CA ASP A 166 20.44 0.36 13.14
C ASP A 166 20.78 1.83 13.39
N GLY A 167 20.18 2.41 14.42
CA GLY A 167 20.60 3.70 14.95
C GLY A 167 19.84 4.94 14.46
N VAL A 168 18.82 4.80 13.63
CA VAL A 168 17.96 5.94 13.30
C VAL A 168 16.98 6.20 14.43
N ASP A 169 17.09 7.38 15.03
CA ASP A 169 16.11 7.87 15.99
C ASP A 169 14.92 8.48 15.26
N PHE A 170 13.89 7.67 15.01
CA PHE A 170 12.67 8.09 14.32
C PHE A 170 11.93 9.24 15.02
N SER A 171 12.15 9.43 16.32
CA SER A 171 11.50 10.51 17.07
C SER A 171 11.91 11.92 16.59
N ARG A 172 13.04 12.02 15.88
CA ARG A 172 13.55 13.28 15.32
C ARG A 172 12.83 13.72 14.04
N TYR A 173 12.06 12.83 13.43
CA TYR A 173 11.44 13.09 12.13
C TYR A 173 9.92 13.22 12.27
N PRO A 174 9.35 14.33 11.77
CA PRO A 174 7.91 14.49 11.76
C PRO A 174 7.26 13.46 10.83
N VAL A 175 6.18 12.86 11.28
CA VAL A 175 5.37 11.94 10.48
C VAL A 175 4.35 12.72 9.66
N ARG A 176 4.35 12.54 8.37
CA ARG A 176 3.31 13.02 7.46
C ARG A 176 2.29 11.91 7.24
N ARG A 177 1.01 12.18 7.54
CA ARG A 177 -0.12 11.30 7.19
C ARG A 177 -0.80 11.83 5.94
N VAL A 178 -1.19 10.90 5.07
CA VAL A 178 -1.81 11.23 3.78
C VAL A 178 -3.21 10.61 3.76
N PRO A 179 -4.26 11.39 4.09
CA PRO A 179 -5.64 10.93 3.94
C PRO A 179 -6.00 10.81 2.46
N GLY A 180 -7.05 10.08 2.16
CA GLY A 180 -7.58 9.95 0.80
C GLY A 180 -9.01 9.42 0.79
N LYS A 181 -9.73 9.70 -0.31
CA LYS A 181 -11.04 9.13 -0.57
C LYS A 181 -10.93 7.75 -1.18
N ALA A 182 -12.02 7.00 -1.17
CA ALA A 182 -12.14 5.77 -1.92
C ALA A 182 -11.77 6.00 -3.39
N GLY A 183 -10.96 5.11 -3.97
CA GLY A 183 -10.45 5.24 -5.34
C GLY A 183 -9.20 6.09 -5.50
N SER A 184 -8.65 6.65 -4.40
CA SER A 184 -7.35 7.37 -4.43
C SER A 184 -6.19 6.40 -4.20
N VAL A 185 -5.08 6.62 -4.89
CA VAL A 185 -3.82 5.88 -4.68
C VAL A 185 -2.75 6.81 -4.13
N VAL A 186 -2.07 6.36 -3.08
CA VAL A 186 -0.79 6.97 -2.66
C VAL A 186 0.33 6.16 -3.28
N ILE A 187 1.23 6.83 -4.02
CA ILE A 187 2.40 6.22 -4.67
C ILE A 187 3.66 6.81 -4.02
N TRP A 188 4.65 5.98 -3.70
CA TRP A 188 5.90 6.43 -3.08
C TRP A 188 7.13 5.71 -3.62
N HIS A 189 8.27 6.36 -3.51
CA HIS A 189 9.58 5.82 -3.88
C HIS A 189 9.98 4.67 -2.97
N GLY A 190 10.62 3.62 -3.49
CA GLY A 190 10.99 2.42 -2.74
C GLY A 190 11.85 2.65 -1.50
N HIS A 191 12.58 3.75 -1.43
CA HIS A 191 13.37 4.15 -0.25
C HIS A 191 12.62 5.06 0.73
N MET A 192 11.34 5.38 0.47
CA MET A 192 10.56 6.21 1.39
C MET A 192 10.35 5.47 2.72
N PRO A 193 10.80 6.02 3.85
CA PRO A 193 10.43 5.49 5.16
C PRO A 193 8.94 5.71 5.39
N HIS A 194 8.19 4.62 5.49
CA HIS A 194 6.73 4.69 5.53
C HIS A 194 6.13 3.62 6.43
N GLY A 195 4.86 3.77 6.66
CA GLY A 195 4.05 2.85 7.43
C GLY A 195 2.57 3.12 7.25
N SER A 196 1.78 2.59 8.15
CA SER A 196 0.34 2.83 8.17
C SER A 196 -0.07 3.26 9.57
N GLY A 197 -0.67 4.44 9.67
CA GLY A 197 -1.13 5.03 10.92
C GLY A 197 -2.04 4.11 11.73
N HIS A 198 -2.23 4.42 13.00
CA HIS A 198 -3.22 3.73 13.83
C HIS A 198 -4.64 4.10 13.39
N ASN A 199 -5.53 3.12 13.42
CA ASN A 199 -6.95 3.38 13.27
C ASN A 199 -7.59 3.70 14.64
N TRP A 200 -7.93 4.97 14.86
CA TRP A 200 -8.58 5.44 16.08
C TRP A 200 -10.12 5.45 15.98
N ARG A 201 -10.65 5.25 14.76
CA ARG A 201 -12.09 5.28 14.48
C ARG A 201 -12.74 3.94 14.73
N ASP A 202 -14.05 3.93 14.88
CA ASP A 202 -14.83 2.70 15.08
C ASP A 202 -14.92 1.88 13.79
N THR A 203 -14.95 2.55 12.64
CA THR A 203 -14.98 1.90 11.33
C THR A 203 -13.60 1.42 10.91
N PRO A 204 -13.49 0.23 10.30
CA PRO A 204 -12.23 -0.27 9.77
C PRO A 204 -11.70 0.57 8.61
N ARG A 205 -10.39 0.51 8.38
CA ARG A 205 -9.77 0.95 7.13
C ARG A 205 -9.60 -0.23 6.19
N PHE A 206 -9.91 -0.05 4.91
CA PHE A 206 -9.71 -1.03 3.86
C PHE A 206 -8.78 -0.47 2.78
N VAL A 207 -7.78 -1.24 2.38
CA VAL A 207 -6.84 -0.87 1.33
C VAL A 207 -6.45 -2.06 0.47
N GLN A 208 -5.99 -1.77 -0.75
CA GLN A 208 -5.28 -2.74 -1.57
C GLN A 208 -3.86 -2.26 -1.80
N TYR A 209 -2.87 -3.14 -1.59
CA TYR A 209 -1.49 -2.88 -1.99
C TYR A 209 -1.39 -3.05 -3.49
N ILE A 210 -0.92 -2.04 -4.17
CA ILE A 210 -0.88 -2.02 -5.62
C ILE A 210 0.30 -1.17 -6.08
N SER A 211 1.16 -1.78 -6.85
CA SER A 211 2.34 -1.12 -7.41
C SER A 211 2.43 -1.43 -8.88
N MET A 212 2.99 -0.52 -9.66
CA MET A 212 3.39 -0.82 -11.03
C MET A 212 4.84 -0.43 -11.20
N ASN A 213 5.61 -1.33 -11.77
CA ASN A 213 7.02 -1.11 -12.07
C ASN A 213 7.31 -1.51 -13.50
N ARG A 214 8.46 -1.07 -14.04
CA ARG A 214 8.84 -1.38 -15.42
C ARG A 214 8.81 -2.89 -15.66
N VAL A 215 8.42 -3.27 -16.87
CA VAL A 215 8.39 -4.67 -17.30
C VAL A 215 9.74 -5.34 -17.08
N GLY A 216 9.70 -6.58 -16.61
CA GLY A 216 10.86 -7.42 -16.38
C GLY A 216 11.22 -8.31 -17.59
N THR A 217 11.81 -9.45 -17.31
CA THR A 217 12.24 -10.43 -18.32
C THR A 217 11.08 -11.30 -18.83
N GLU A 218 11.33 -12.11 -19.86
CA GLU A 218 10.34 -13.09 -20.32
C GLU A 218 10.08 -14.18 -19.28
N GLU A 219 11.07 -14.54 -18.48
CA GLU A 219 10.93 -15.47 -17.37
C GLU A 219 9.99 -14.91 -16.30
N ASP A 220 10.16 -13.62 -15.95
CA ASP A 220 9.24 -12.94 -15.01
C ASP A 220 7.81 -12.91 -15.56
N ARG A 221 7.65 -12.66 -16.87
CA ARG A 221 6.35 -12.70 -17.54
C ARG A 221 5.70 -14.07 -17.41
N GLN A 222 6.46 -15.12 -17.70
CA GLN A 222 5.97 -16.48 -17.65
C GLN A 222 5.58 -16.90 -16.23
N GLU A 223 6.36 -16.51 -15.22
CA GLU A 223 6.01 -16.74 -13.83
C GLU A 223 4.68 -16.06 -13.46
N ARG A 224 4.52 -14.79 -13.85
CA ARG A 224 3.28 -14.03 -13.59
C ARG A 224 2.05 -14.70 -14.21
N VAL A 225 2.17 -15.13 -15.47
CA VAL A 225 1.11 -15.86 -16.18
C VAL A 225 0.80 -17.18 -15.47
N ASN A 226 1.82 -17.91 -15.05
CA ASN A 226 1.65 -19.16 -14.30
C ASN A 226 0.98 -18.94 -12.94
N CYS A 227 1.37 -17.91 -12.19
CA CYS A 227 0.72 -17.54 -10.92
C CYS A 227 -0.79 -17.27 -11.12
N TRP A 228 -1.14 -16.56 -12.20
CA TRP A 228 -2.53 -16.27 -12.51
C TRP A 228 -3.31 -17.56 -12.87
N HIS A 229 -2.79 -18.39 -13.77
CA HIS A 229 -3.45 -19.63 -14.20
C HIS A 229 -3.61 -20.66 -13.06
N THR A 230 -2.65 -20.70 -12.15
CA THR A 230 -2.64 -21.68 -11.04
C THR A 230 -3.25 -21.14 -9.75
N ASN A 231 -3.75 -19.90 -9.77
CA ASN A 231 -4.27 -19.19 -8.60
C ASN A 231 -3.27 -19.18 -7.42
N ARG A 232 -2.01 -18.90 -7.72
CA ARG A 232 -0.93 -18.89 -6.71
C ARG A 232 -0.44 -17.46 -6.45
N ALA A 233 0.10 -17.29 -5.25
CA ALA A 233 0.90 -16.12 -4.93
C ALA A 233 2.22 -16.13 -5.71
N PRO A 234 2.79 -14.94 -6.06
CA PRO A 234 4.17 -14.84 -6.50
C PRO A 234 5.14 -15.51 -5.52
N HIS A 235 6.26 -16.03 -6.01
CA HIS A 235 7.16 -16.86 -5.19
C HIS A 235 7.66 -16.15 -3.91
N PHE A 236 7.88 -14.85 -3.96
CA PHE A 236 8.33 -14.06 -2.80
C PHE A 236 7.26 -13.90 -1.69
N TRP A 237 5.99 -14.19 -1.99
CA TRP A 237 4.92 -14.27 -1.00
C TRP A 237 4.62 -15.70 -0.53
N GLN A 238 5.15 -16.72 -1.21
CA GLN A 238 4.94 -18.12 -0.84
C GLN A 238 5.62 -18.41 0.49
N GLY A 239 4.88 -19.00 1.42
CA GLY A 239 5.38 -19.30 2.77
C GLY A 239 5.30 -18.15 3.76
N MET A 240 4.88 -16.96 3.34
CA MET A 240 4.46 -15.94 4.29
C MET A 240 3.12 -16.37 4.89
N PRO A 241 2.96 -16.31 6.23
CA PRO A 241 1.68 -16.61 6.84
C PRO A 241 0.64 -15.60 6.33
N GLY A 242 -0.43 -16.15 5.77
CA GLY A 242 -1.66 -15.41 5.45
C GLY A 242 -2.52 -15.27 6.68
#